data_8dc1fb828860f60c0ebd658f8ddd1f1f
#
_entry.id   8dc1fb828860f60c0ebd658f8ddd1f1f
#
_cell.length_a   1.000
_cell.length_b   1.000
_cell.length_c   1.000
_cell.angle_alpha   90.00
_cell.angle_beta   90.00
_cell.angle_gamma   90.00
#
_symmetry.space_group_name_H-M   'P 1'
#
loop_
_entity.id
_entity.type
_entity.pdbx_description
1 polymer ?
#
loop_
_entity_poly.entity_id
_entity_poly.type
_entity_poly.pdbx_seq_one_letter_code
_entity_poly.pdbx_strand_id
1 'polypeptide(L)'
;MIKFFKKKENSTKNSKPIAEIFPWLTTIDEKYLDLCNQDINYRIREVLSLNTYFKSNKGIKKLETLKKDLISNGFPENAVNIEINFFLELFQENVLFKLLFNESAGLHLHLKEKKFINSIQINKDFGIIRTSIGKVFIVGSSNTLLPVLTSLILSYIAGNVTVVQLSSLHKHCIPNFLKNIPSELSNFVYFTNLSHENKDDLLVLEDLITSTNWNVINIWGGNDSLSYYNKIIANNKNRPRIVNMEPLTGAVLIQRNYFDNNYHENIQKLSYSIDIMGQQLCSSPTIGFLINEDEDISNDSLMRDLITSLEKKYTPNNHNERNSINLDRMINIARDNGSKVYTSNLYGNNICIIESINE
;
A
#
# COMPACT_ATOMS: atom_id res chain seq x y z
N MET A 1 -35.85 11.58 35.02
CA MET A 1 -35.43 10.26 35.52
C MET A 1 -34.20 9.82 34.72
N ILE A 2 -33.01 10.05 35.25
CA ILE A 2 -31.74 9.76 34.58
C ILE A 2 -31.39 8.31 34.91
N LYS A 3 -31.43 7.43 33.90
CA LYS A 3 -31.00 6.04 34.04
C LYS A 3 -29.48 5.99 33.92
N PHE A 4 -28.78 5.78 35.05
CA PHE A 4 -27.39 5.41 35.05
C PHE A 4 -27.25 3.98 34.48
N PHE A 5 -26.57 3.84 33.33
CA PHE A 5 -26.14 2.54 32.86
C PHE A 5 -25.00 2.06 33.77
N LYS A 6 -25.28 1.07 34.62
CA LYS A 6 -24.22 0.31 35.28
C LYS A 6 -23.35 -0.34 34.21
N LYS A 7 -22.08 0.08 34.18
CA LYS A 7 -21.04 -0.60 33.43
C LYS A 7 -21.04 -2.06 33.92
N LYS A 8 -21.42 -3.00 33.07
CA LYS A 8 -21.17 -4.41 33.34
C LYS A 8 -19.66 -4.57 33.45
N GLU A 9 -19.18 -4.87 34.62
CA GLU A 9 -17.84 -5.41 34.80
C GLU A 9 -17.83 -6.74 34.06
N ASN A 10 -17.29 -6.71 32.84
CA ASN A 10 -16.99 -7.92 32.11
C ASN A 10 -15.88 -8.62 32.87
N SER A 11 -16.17 -9.83 33.30
CA SER A 11 -15.22 -10.80 33.81
C SER A 11 -13.94 -10.74 32.99
N THR A 12 -12.86 -10.27 33.62
CA THR A 12 -11.50 -10.36 33.12
C THR A 12 -11.15 -11.83 32.99
N LYS A 13 -11.39 -12.41 31.80
CA LYS A 13 -10.60 -13.54 31.38
C LYS A 13 -9.14 -13.07 31.46
N ASN A 14 -8.28 -13.87 32.09
CA ASN A 14 -6.83 -13.66 32.18
C ASN A 14 -6.21 -13.53 30.79
N SER A 15 -6.39 -12.37 30.13
CA SER A 15 -5.64 -12.02 28.95
C SER A 15 -4.21 -11.76 29.40
N LYS A 16 -3.26 -12.45 28.82
CA LYS A 16 -1.85 -12.19 29.08
C LYS A 16 -1.56 -10.72 28.82
N PRO A 17 -0.73 -10.06 29.63
CA PRO A 17 -0.29 -8.70 29.34
C PRO A 17 0.26 -8.61 27.94
N ILE A 18 -0.03 -7.52 27.21
CA ILE A 18 0.38 -7.35 25.82
C ILE A 18 1.90 -7.47 25.63
N ALA A 19 2.68 -7.10 26.63
CA ALA A 19 4.13 -7.27 26.64
C ALA A 19 4.59 -8.74 26.71
N GLU A 20 3.75 -9.66 27.21
CA GLU A 20 4.04 -11.10 27.15
C GLU A 20 3.73 -11.67 25.76
N ILE A 21 2.76 -11.10 25.04
CA ILE A 21 2.43 -11.48 23.66
C ILE A 21 3.46 -10.92 22.70
N PHE A 22 3.90 -9.67 22.94
CA PHE A 22 4.88 -8.96 22.14
C PHE A 22 6.09 -8.52 23.00
N PRO A 23 7.06 -9.43 23.28
CA PRO A 23 8.22 -9.12 24.11
C PRO A 23 9.04 -7.91 23.62
N TRP A 24 9.03 -7.61 22.33
CA TRP A 24 9.72 -6.46 21.75
C TRP A 24 9.15 -5.11 22.25
N LEU A 25 7.93 -5.06 22.77
CA LEU A 25 7.38 -3.83 23.36
C LEU A 25 8.22 -3.33 24.55
N THR A 26 8.87 -4.22 25.28
CA THR A 26 9.71 -3.86 26.43
C THR A 26 10.99 -3.14 26.02
N THR A 27 11.45 -3.31 24.78
CA THR A 27 12.70 -2.73 24.26
C THR A 27 12.48 -1.71 23.16
N ILE A 28 11.25 -1.45 22.76
CA ILE A 28 10.95 -0.58 21.59
C ILE A 28 11.43 0.86 21.80
N ASP A 29 11.39 1.38 23.04
CA ASP A 29 11.85 2.72 23.35
C ASP A 29 13.38 2.82 23.29
N GLU A 30 14.10 1.81 23.77
CA GLU A 30 15.57 1.72 23.64
C GLU A 30 15.97 1.66 22.18
N LYS A 31 15.29 0.82 21.39
CA LYS A 31 15.50 0.71 19.94
C LYS A 31 15.25 2.02 19.21
N TYR A 32 14.22 2.76 19.61
CA TYR A 32 13.99 4.09 19.06
C TYR A 32 15.14 5.04 19.37
N LEU A 33 15.63 5.07 20.61
CA LEU A 33 16.77 5.91 21.00
C LEU A 33 18.05 5.53 20.23
N ASP A 34 18.32 4.24 20.07
CA ASP A 34 19.44 3.75 19.27
C ASP A 34 19.36 4.25 17.83
N LEU A 35 18.18 4.15 17.20
CA LEU A 35 17.99 4.53 15.81
C LEU A 35 17.99 6.05 15.59
N CYS A 36 17.35 6.82 16.47
CA CYS A 36 17.30 8.28 16.31
C CYS A 36 18.66 8.96 16.53
N ASN A 37 19.57 8.32 17.29
CA ASN A 37 20.94 8.80 17.48
C ASN A 37 21.88 8.47 16.31
N GLN A 38 21.47 7.58 15.39
CA GLN A 38 22.24 7.32 14.17
C GLN A 38 22.11 8.48 13.17
N ASP A 39 23.19 8.77 12.43
CA ASP A 39 23.16 9.76 11.36
C ASP A 39 22.20 9.29 10.23
N ILE A 40 21.32 10.18 9.80
CA ILE A 40 20.40 9.91 8.68
C ILE A 40 21.15 9.49 7.40
N ASN A 41 22.31 10.08 7.13
CA ASN A 41 23.13 9.72 5.97
C ASN A 41 23.71 8.30 6.09
N TYR A 42 23.96 7.83 7.32
CA TYR A 42 24.33 6.43 7.56
C TYR A 42 23.17 5.52 7.15
N ARG A 43 21.95 5.78 7.61
CA ARG A 43 20.75 4.98 7.26
C ARG A 43 20.45 5.00 5.76
N ILE A 44 20.65 6.14 5.09
CA ILE A 44 20.52 6.25 3.63
C ILE A 44 21.54 5.33 2.94
N ARG A 45 22.82 5.37 3.36
CA ARG A 45 23.87 4.49 2.78
C ARG A 45 23.58 3.01 3.01
N GLU A 46 23.09 2.64 4.20
CA GLU A 46 22.63 1.28 4.51
C GLU A 46 21.57 0.82 3.50
N VAL A 47 20.54 1.63 3.27
CA VAL A 47 19.47 1.31 2.31
C VAL A 47 20.04 1.19 0.89
N LEU A 48 20.90 2.13 0.46
CA LEU A 48 21.52 2.08 -0.87
C LEU A 48 22.42 0.85 -1.06
N SER A 49 23.06 0.36 -0.01
CA SER A 49 23.90 -0.85 -0.07
C SER A 49 23.10 -2.11 -0.46
N LEU A 50 21.79 -2.12 -0.20
CA LEU A 50 20.89 -3.20 -0.58
C LEU A 50 20.80 -3.37 -2.11
N ASN A 51 21.05 -2.33 -2.91
CA ASN A 51 21.13 -2.46 -4.37
C ASN A 51 22.19 -3.49 -4.80
N THR A 52 23.38 -3.42 -4.20
CA THR A 52 24.45 -4.40 -4.47
C THR A 52 24.10 -5.78 -3.96
N TYR A 53 23.49 -5.86 -2.77
CA TYR A 53 23.04 -7.14 -2.22
C TYR A 53 22.03 -7.84 -3.11
N PHE A 54 20.99 -7.16 -3.57
CA PHE A 54 19.94 -7.76 -4.41
C PHE A 54 20.43 -8.16 -5.81
N LYS A 55 21.57 -7.64 -6.25
CA LYS A 55 22.26 -8.08 -7.48
C LYS A 55 23.18 -9.29 -7.26
N SER A 56 23.46 -9.65 -6.02
CA SER A 56 24.26 -10.84 -5.68
C SER A 56 23.45 -12.11 -5.80
N ASN A 57 24.13 -13.27 -5.94
CA ASN A 57 23.47 -14.60 -5.98
C ASN A 57 22.57 -14.86 -4.75
N LYS A 58 22.97 -14.37 -3.56
CA LYS A 58 22.15 -14.49 -2.34
C LYS A 58 20.90 -13.62 -2.41
N GLY A 59 21.03 -12.40 -2.87
CA GLY A 59 19.91 -11.47 -3.02
C GLY A 59 18.92 -11.94 -4.08
N ILE A 60 19.40 -12.39 -5.25
CA ILE A 60 18.57 -12.95 -6.32
C ILE A 60 17.75 -14.14 -5.80
N LYS A 61 18.41 -15.10 -5.14
CA LYS A 61 17.70 -16.26 -4.56
C LYS A 61 16.63 -15.85 -3.55
N LYS A 62 16.88 -14.78 -2.79
CA LYS A 62 15.94 -14.26 -1.80
C LYS A 62 14.72 -13.61 -2.47
N LEU A 63 14.94 -12.86 -3.56
CA LEU A 63 13.86 -12.29 -4.38
C LEU A 63 13.02 -13.38 -5.06
N GLU A 64 13.66 -14.43 -5.58
CA GLU A 64 12.96 -15.57 -6.16
C GLU A 64 12.09 -16.31 -5.14
N THR A 65 12.56 -16.41 -3.89
CA THR A 65 11.77 -17.00 -2.80
C THR A 65 10.56 -16.13 -2.51
N LEU A 66 10.75 -14.80 -2.38
CA LEU A 66 9.65 -13.86 -2.19
C LEU A 66 8.61 -13.95 -3.32
N LYS A 67 9.06 -14.01 -4.57
CA LYS A 67 8.18 -14.20 -5.74
C LYS A 67 7.33 -15.45 -5.61
N LYS A 68 7.97 -16.59 -5.32
CA LYS A 68 7.27 -17.88 -5.17
C LYS A 68 6.25 -17.84 -4.04
N ASP A 69 6.62 -17.24 -2.89
CA ASP A 69 5.72 -17.12 -1.74
C ASP A 69 4.49 -16.26 -2.08
N LEU A 70 4.68 -15.14 -2.77
CA LEU A 70 3.58 -14.27 -3.19
C LEU A 70 2.66 -14.95 -4.20
N ILE A 71 3.23 -15.60 -5.23
CA ILE A 71 2.44 -16.34 -6.23
C ILE A 71 1.66 -17.47 -5.56
N SER A 72 2.27 -18.21 -4.62
CA SER A 72 1.59 -19.27 -3.88
C SER A 72 0.45 -18.76 -2.99
N ASN A 73 0.51 -17.50 -2.55
CA ASN A 73 -0.54 -16.81 -1.82
C ASN A 73 -1.63 -16.23 -2.74
N GLY A 74 -1.54 -16.47 -4.06
CA GLY A 74 -2.58 -16.11 -5.03
C GLY A 74 -2.35 -14.77 -5.76
N PHE A 75 -1.18 -14.15 -5.61
CA PHE A 75 -0.86 -12.95 -6.40
C PHE A 75 -0.53 -13.33 -7.85
N PRO A 76 -1.01 -12.56 -8.85
CA PRO A 76 -0.66 -12.78 -10.24
C PRO A 76 0.86 -12.62 -10.47
N GLU A 77 1.45 -13.52 -11.23
CA GLU A 77 2.91 -13.51 -11.47
C GLU A 77 3.38 -12.17 -12.09
N ASN A 78 2.63 -11.64 -13.05
CA ASN A 78 2.94 -10.34 -13.66
C ASN A 78 2.93 -9.21 -12.63
N ALA A 79 1.94 -9.19 -11.73
CA ALA A 79 1.84 -8.22 -10.66
C ALA A 79 3.04 -8.30 -9.72
N VAL A 80 3.38 -9.52 -9.28
CA VAL A 80 4.54 -9.76 -8.41
C VAL A 80 5.85 -9.29 -9.07
N ASN A 81 6.03 -9.55 -10.36
CA ASN A 81 7.22 -9.10 -11.08
C ASN A 81 7.31 -7.58 -11.16
N ILE A 82 6.19 -6.90 -11.42
CA ILE A 82 6.12 -5.44 -11.46
C ILE A 82 6.45 -4.86 -10.07
N GLU A 83 5.83 -5.36 -9.00
CA GLU A 83 6.07 -4.89 -7.63
C GLU A 83 7.51 -5.04 -7.20
N ILE A 84 8.12 -6.19 -7.47
CA ILE A 84 9.51 -6.44 -7.11
C ILE A 84 10.45 -5.52 -7.91
N ASN A 85 10.16 -5.25 -9.18
CA ASN A 85 10.97 -4.32 -9.97
C ASN A 85 10.88 -2.89 -9.39
N PHE A 86 9.68 -2.39 -9.08
CA PHE A 86 9.53 -1.09 -8.44
C PHE A 86 10.19 -1.05 -7.06
N PHE A 87 10.09 -2.12 -6.28
CA PHE A 87 10.78 -2.21 -5.00
C PHE A 87 12.29 -2.10 -5.16
N LEU A 88 12.88 -2.77 -6.15
CA LEU A 88 14.32 -2.71 -6.42
C LEU A 88 14.77 -1.33 -6.90
N GLU A 89 13.91 -0.58 -7.57
CA GLU A 89 14.22 0.80 -7.97
C GLU A 89 14.43 1.73 -6.77
N LEU A 90 13.79 1.48 -5.62
CA LEU A 90 13.98 2.28 -4.41
C LEU A 90 15.42 2.27 -3.90
N PHE A 91 16.21 1.25 -4.23
CA PHE A 91 17.62 1.15 -3.85
C PHE A 91 18.58 1.81 -4.86
N GLN A 92 18.06 2.38 -5.95
CA GLN A 92 18.85 3.18 -6.87
C GLN A 92 19.02 4.59 -6.29
N GLU A 93 20.24 5.06 -6.29
CA GLU A 93 20.60 6.33 -5.66
C GLU A 93 19.76 7.51 -6.18
N ASN A 94 19.61 7.62 -7.51
CA ASN A 94 18.83 8.68 -8.15
C ASN A 94 17.33 8.62 -7.79
N VAL A 95 16.76 7.42 -7.65
CA VAL A 95 15.35 7.22 -7.29
C VAL A 95 15.14 7.57 -5.82
N LEU A 96 15.97 7.02 -4.93
CA LEU A 96 15.87 7.27 -3.49
C LEU A 96 16.04 8.75 -3.16
N PHE A 97 17.05 9.42 -3.72
CA PHE A 97 17.25 10.85 -3.46
C PHE A 97 16.14 11.71 -4.04
N LYS A 98 15.58 11.36 -5.21
CA LYS A 98 14.40 12.06 -5.74
C LYS A 98 13.18 11.91 -4.83
N LEU A 99 12.95 10.71 -4.29
CA LEU A 99 11.87 10.45 -3.34
C LEU A 99 12.08 11.28 -2.07
N LEU A 100 13.27 11.21 -1.45
CA LEU A 100 13.59 11.97 -0.24
C LEU A 100 13.50 13.48 -0.46
N PHE A 101 13.87 13.99 -1.65
CA PHE A 101 13.71 15.38 -2.02
C PHE A 101 12.24 15.80 -2.05
N ASN A 102 11.39 15.01 -2.66
CA ASN A 102 9.96 15.28 -2.74
C ASN A 102 9.32 15.26 -1.34
N GLU A 103 9.60 14.22 -0.54
CA GLU A 103 9.08 14.08 0.82
C GLU A 103 9.58 15.16 1.78
N SER A 104 10.77 15.71 1.54
CA SER A 104 11.34 16.80 2.34
C SER A 104 11.00 18.19 1.82
N ALA A 105 10.17 18.31 0.78
CA ALA A 105 9.94 19.55 0.05
C ALA A 105 11.25 20.24 -0.43
N GLY A 106 12.28 19.45 -0.69
CA GLY A 106 13.56 19.91 -1.19
C GLY A 106 14.44 20.69 -0.19
N LEU A 107 13.94 20.96 1.01
CA LEU A 107 14.61 21.88 1.93
C LEU A 107 15.83 21.31 2.63
N HIS A 108 15.87 20.00 2.83
CA HIS A 108 16.89 19.33 3.66
C HIS A 108 17.88 18.47 2.89
N LEU A 109 17.81 18.47 1.56
CA LEU A 109 18.65 17.65 0.72
C LEU A 109 19.58 18.49 -0.15
N HIS A 110 20.89 18.39 0.07
CA HIS A 110 21.89 18.92 -0.84
C HIS A 110 22.08 17.97 -2.03
N LEU A 111 21.40 18.23 -3.13
CA LEU A 111 21.40 17.37 -4.32
C LEU A 111 22.80 17.18 -4.91
N LYS A 112 23.65 18.23 -4.91
CA LYS A 112 25.01 18.14 -5.43
C LYS A 112 25.93 17.25 -4.58
N GLU A 113 25.76 17.31 -3.26
CA GLU A 113 26.57 16.55 -2.31
C GLU A 113 25.93 15.20 -1.96
N LYS A 114 24.71 14.95 -2.44
CA LYS A 114 23.92 13.76 -2.09
C LYS A 114 23.87 13.52 -0.58
N LYS A 115 23.67 14.61 0.17
CA LYS A 115 23.69 14.63 1.62
C LYS A 115 22.42 15.25 2.16
N PHE A 116 21.84 14.58 3.15
CA PHE A 116 20.70 15.10 3.90
C PHE A 116 21.18 15.94 5.08
N ILE A 117 20.54 17.07 5.33
CA ILE A 117 20.85 17.99 6.41
C ILE A 117 19.68 18.06 7.38
N ASN A 118 19.91 17.72 8.66
CA ASN A 118 18.86 17.72 9.68
C ASN A 118 18.41 19.12 10.07
N SER A 119 19.27 20.12 9.96
CA SER A 119 18.97 21.50 10.36
C SER A 119 19.31 22.48 9.27
N ILE A 120 18.42 23.42 9.03
CA ILE A 120 18.62 24.54 8.10
C ILE A 120 18.37 25.82 8.86
N GLN A 121 19.34 26.73 8.85
CA GLN A 121 19.16 28.08 9.33
C GLN A 121 18.58 28.93 8.20
N ILE A 122 17.40 29.50 8.40
CA ILE A 122 16.70 30.34 7.41
C ILE A 122 17.19 31.80 7.53
N ASN A 123 17.35 32.29 8.77
CA ASN A 123 17.91 33.58 9.08
C ASN A 123 18.58 33.55 10.46
N LYS A 124 19.02 34.69 11.00
CA LYS A 124 19.72 34.77 12.30
C LYS A 124 18.89 34.22 13.46
N ASP A 125 17.57 34.34 13.38
CA ASP A 125 16.66 34.08 14.50
C ASP A 125 15.79 32.82 14.27
N PHE A 126 15.83 32.25 13.07
CA PHE A 126 14.93 31.17 12.69
C PHE A 126 15.60 30.06 11.89
N GLY A 127 15.35 28.83 12.31
CA GLY A 127 15.83 27.63 11.62
C GLY A 127 14.79 26.50 11.70
N ILE A 128 14.95 25.51 10.82
CA ILE A 128 14.13 24.31 10.80
C ILE A 128 15.01 23.13 11.16
N ILE A 129 14.58 22.34 12.13
CA ILE A 129 15.21 21.08 12.50
C ILE A 129 14.24 19.94 12.21
N ARG A 130 14.70 18.91 11.53
CA ARG A 130 13.95 17.67 11.33
C ARG A 130 14.49 16.59 12.25
N THR A 131 13.58 15.96 12.96
CA THR A 131 13.85 14.84 13.87
C THR A 131 12.94 13.67 13.53
N SER A 132 13.33 12.47 13.95
CA SER A 132 12.45 11.32 13.94
C SER A 132 11.21 11.57 14.81
N ILE A 133 10.08 10.97 14.41
CA ILE A 133 8.82 11.16 15.13
C ILE A 133 8.65 10.14 16.27
N GLY A 134 9.30 8.98 16.18
CA GLY A 134 9.27 7.96 17.23
C GLY A 134 8.79 6.58 16.78
N LYS A 135 7.74 6.09 17.43
CA LYS A 135 7.15 4.77 17.18
C LYS A 135 6.02 4.87 16.17
N VAL A 136 6.14 4.12 15.08
CA VAL A 136 5.17 4.11 13.98
C VAL A 136 4.49 2.74 13.91
N PHE A 137 3.18 2.72 13.91
CA PHE A 137 2.38 1.53 13.65
C PHE A 137 1.80 1.61 12.24
N ILE A 138 2.06 0.61 11.41
CA ILE A 138 1.56 0.55 10.03
C ILE A 138 0.56 -0.60 9.92
N VAL A 139 -0.62 -0.29 9.44
CA VAL A 139 -1.59 -1.30 8.98
C VAL A 139 -1.33 -1.53 7.50
N GLY A 140 -0.85 -2.71 7.14
CA GLY A 140 -0.49 -3.06 5.76
C GLY A 140 -1.71 -3.41 4.92
N SER A 141 -1.70 -2.97 3.65
CA SER A 141 -2.69 -3.39 2.67
C SER A 141 -2.59 -4.88 2.35
N SER A 142 -3.68 -5.47 1.86
CA SER A 142 -3.69 -6.88 1.44
C SER A 142 -3.43 -7.09 -0.04
N ASN A 143 -3.61 -6.06 -0.87
CA ASN A 143 -3.58 -6.16 -2.32
C ASN A 143 -2.19 -5.95 -2.95
N THR A 144 -1.26 -5.35 -2.22
CA THR A 144 0.06 -5.00 -2.73
C THR A 144 1.09 -4.96 -1.60
N LEU A 145 2.31 -5.37 -1.91
CA LEU A 145 3.47 -5.41 -1.00
C LEU A 145 4.19 -4.06 -0.94
N LEU A 146 4.20 -3.34 -2.05
CA LEU A 146 5.05 -2.17 -2.27
C LEU A 146 4.82 -1.04 -1.26
N PRO A 147 3.57 -0.64 -0.91
CA PRO A 147 3.33 0.41 0.08
C PRO A 147 3.92 0.09 1.46
N VAL A 148 3.81 -1.17 1.89
CA VAL A 148 4.36 -1.61 3.18
C VAL A 148 5.88 -1.52 3.16
N LEU A 149 6.54 -2.08 2.15
CA LEU A 149 8.00 -2.07 2.05
C LEU A 149 8.56 -0.65 1.89
N THR A 150 7.92 0.20 1.08
CA THR A 150 8.31 1.60 0.92
C THR A 150 8.16 2.36 2.24
N SER A 151 7.04 2.19 2.93
CA SER A 151 6.80 2.82 4.22
C SER A 151 7.82 2.39 5.27
N LEU A 152 8.24 1.11 5.28
CA LEU A 152 9.27 0.60 6.17
C LEU A 152 10.63 1.26 5.90
N ILE A 153 11.03 1.35 4.63
CA ILE A 153 12.31 1.96 4.22
C ILE A 153 12.32 3.44 4.62
N LEU A 154 11.28 4.18 4.28
CA LEU A 154 11.19 5.60 4.61
C LEU A 154 11.14 5.85 6.12
N SER A 155 10.41 5.01 6.86
CA SER A 155 10.34 5.08 8.32
C SER A 155 11.71 4.85 8.95
N TYR A 156 12.46 3.84 8.49
CA TYR A 156 13.83 3.58 8.93
C TYR A 156 14.78 4.74 8.62
N ILE A 157 14.77 5.26 7.39
CA ILE A 157 15.60 6.42 7.01
C ILE A 157 15.26 7.63 7.90
N ALA A 158 13.98 7.85 8.19
CA ALA A 158 13.53 8.92 9.08
C ALA A 158 13.91 8.71 10.56
N GLY A 159 14.43 7.55 10.93
CA GLY A 159 14.86 7.24 12.31
C GLY A 159 13.70 6.76 13.21
N ASN A 160 12.67 6.18 12.65
CA ASN A 160 11.53 5.67 13.40
C ASN A 160 11.58 4.16 13.55
N VAL A 161 11.21 3.66 14.73
CA VAL A 161 10.96 2.23 14.94
C VAL A 161 9.54 1.91 14.45
N THR A 162 9.41 0.83 13.69
CA THR A 162 8.17 0.52 13.00
C THR A 162 7.63 -0.84 13.39
N VAL A 163 6.33 -0.88 13.66
CA VAL A 163 5.56 -2.12 13.83
C VAL A 163 4.56 -2.22 12.71
N VAL A 164 4.47 -3.36 12.07
CA VAL A 164 3.55 -3.58 10.95
C VAL A 164 2.56 -4.68 11.28
N GLN A 165 1.28 -4.34 11.26
CA GLN A 165 0.20 -5.30 11.19
C GLN A 165 0.08 -5.79 9.74
N LEU A 166 0.50 -7.02 9.50
CA LEU A 166 0.46 -7.64 8.18
C LEU A 166 -0.93 -8.23 7.87
N SER A 167 -1.30 -8.17 6.61
CA SER A 167 -2.43 -8.95 6.11
C SER A 167 -2.14 -10.45 6.13
N SER A 168 -3.18 -11.28 6.09
CA SER A 168 -3.04 -12.73 6.04
C SER A 168 -2.21 -13.22 4.84
N LEU A 169 -2.27 -12.50 3.72
CA LEU A 169 -1.52 -12.81 2.50
C LEU A 169 -0.02 -12.53 2.61
N HIS A 170 0.37 -11.57 3.46
CA HIS A 170 1.76 -11.13 3.60
C HIS A 170 2.46 -11.64 4.88
N LYS A 171 1.73 -12.27 5.78
CA LYS A 171 2.18 -12.60 7.15
C LYS A 171 3.49 -13.40 7.24
N HIS A 172 3.80 -14.20 6.24
CA HIS A 172 5.01 -15.02 6.20
C HIS A 172 6.06 -14.48 5.23
N CYS A 173 5.65 -13.99 4.06
CA CYS A 173 6.58 -13.60 3.00
C CYS A 173 7.40 -12.36 3.38
N ILE A 174 6.80 -11.32 3.96
CA ILE A 174 7.53 -10.10 4.33
C ILE A 174 8.54 -10.36 5.45
N PRO A 175 8.18 -10.96 6.61
CA PRO A 175 9.15 -11.26 7.65
C PRO A 175 10.28 -12.18 7.17
N ASN A 176 9.97 -13.22 6.41
CA ASN A 176 10.96 -14.12 5.84
C ASN A 176 11.89 -13.41 4.85
N PHE A 177 11.35 -12.50 4.06
CA PHE A 177 12.15 -11.70 3.13
C PHE A 177 13.11 -10.77 3.85
N LEU A 178 12.68 -10.05 4.87
CA LEU A 178 13.51 -9.11 5.61
C LEU A 178 14.51 -9.80 6.57
N LYS A 179 14.24 -11.03 6.94
CA LYS A 179 15.15 -11.81 7.79
C LYS A 179 16.48 -12.06 7.07
N ASN A 180 17.59 -11.73 7.73
CA ASN A 180 18.96 -11.95 7.23
C ASN A 180 19.31 -11.15 5.95
N ILE A 181 18.63 -10.05 5.66
CA ILE A 181 19.21 -9.08 4.73
C ILE A 181 20.38 -8.37 5.43
N PRO A 182 21.45 -8.00 4.70
CA PRO A 182 22.62 -7.35 5.30
C PRO A 182 22.35 -5.86 5.54
N SER A 183 21.40 -5.55 6.42
CA SER A 183 21.03 -4.21 6.82
C SER A 183 20.51 -4.20 8.25
N GLU A 184 20.79 -3.15 8.97
CA GLU A 184 20.26 -2.94 10.32
C GLU A 184 18.74 -2.68 10.35
N LEU A 185 18.13 -2.39 9.21
CA LEU A 185 16.68 -2.14 9.08
C LEU A 185 15.85 -3.19 9.83
N SER A 186 16.20 -4.47 9.70
CA SER A 186 15.46 -5.55 10.36
C SER A 186 15.49 -5.51 11.89
N ASN A 187 16.43 -4.78 12.49
CA ASN A 187 16.54 -4.62 13.94
C ASN A 187 15.52 -3.62 14.52
N PHE A 188 14.93 -2.80 13.64
CA PHE A 188 14.03 -1.69 13.99
C PHE A 188 12.62 -1.87 13.44
N VAL A 189 12.33 -3.05 12.89
CA VAL A 189 11.02 -3.40 12.33
C VAL A 189 10.48 -4.64 13.02
N TYR A 190 9.24 -4.56 13.48
CA TYR A 190 8.50 -5.65 14.10
C TYR A 190 7.24 -5.94 13.34
N PHE A 191 6.77 -7.18 13.40
CA PHE A 191 5.59 -7.63 12.67
C PHE A 191 4.56 -8.24 13.61
N THR A 192 3.30 -7.94 13.31
CA THR A 192 2.14 -8.62 13.88
C THR A 192 1.28 -9.16 12.74
N ASN A 193 0.53 -10.23 13.00
CA ASN A 193 -0.34 -10.86 12.01
C ASN A 193 -1.67 -11.29 12.65
N LEU A 194 -2.20 -10.44 13.52
CA LEU A 194 -3.46 -10.68 14.22
C LEU A 194 -4.61 -10.72 13.21
N SER A 195 -5.45 -11.74 13.33
CA SER A 195 -6.56 -11.96 12.40
C SER A 195 -7.78 -11.14 12.78
N HIS A 196 -8.38 -10.46 11.83
CA HIS A 196 -9.66 -9.76 12.02
C HIS A 196 -10.86 -10.71 12.15
N GLU A 197 -10.68 -11.98 11.81
CA GLU A 197 -11.73 -13.01 11.91
C GLU A 197 -11.73 -13.70 13.27
N ASN A 198 -10.66 -13.56 14.05
CA ASN A 198 -10.50 -14.15 15.38
C ASN A 198 -10.77 -13.10 16.46
N LYS A 199 -11.72 -13.35 17.35
CA LYS A 199 -12.09 -12.43 18.43
C LYS A 199 -10.96 -12.19 19.43
N ASP A 200 -10.16 -13.20 19.73
CA ASP A 200 -9.05 -13.06 20.67
C ASP A 200 -7.93 -12.20 20.05
N ASP A 201 -7.65 -12.39 18.76
CA ASP A 201 -6.68 -11.55 18.01
C ASP A 201 -7.16 -10.10 17.94
N LEU A 202 -8.47 -9.87 17.73
CA LEU A 202 -9.04 -8.52 17.73
C LEU A 202 -8.84 -7.81 19.07
N LEU A 203 -9.08 -8.50 20.19
CA LEU A 203 -8.86 -7.93 21.52
C LEU A 203 -7.38 -7.58 21.75
N VAL A 204 -6.47 -8.46 21.32
CA VAL A 204 -5.03 -8.20 21.39
C VAL A 204 -4.63 -7.01 20.52
N LEU A 205 -5.18 -6.89 19.31
CA LEU A 205 -4.93 -5.78 18.40
C LEU A 205 -5.45 -4.46 18.97
N GLU A 206 -6.67 -4.45 19.52
CA GLU A 206 -7.24 -3.28 20.19
C GLU A 206 -6.39 -2.84 21.38
N ASP A 207 -5.93 -3.77 22.20
CA ASP A 207 -5.04 -3.47 23.33
C ASP A 207 -3.68 -2.95 22.85
N LEU A 208 -3.07 -3.57 21.83
CA LEU A 208 -1.82 -3.10 21.23
C LEU A 208 -1.91 -1.65 20.74
N ILE A 209 -3.03 -1.31 20.08
CA ILE A 209 -3.25 0.04 19.54
C ILE A 209 -3.54 1.05 20.65
N THR A 210 -4.36 0.68 21.65
CA THR A 210 -4.85 1.63 22.66
C THR A 210 -3.89 1.81 23.83
N SER A 211 -3.14 0.76 24.20
CA SER A 211 -2.27 0.77 25.39
C SER A 211 -0.83 1.20 25.08
N THR A 212 -0.38 1.07 23.82
CA THR A 212 0.97 1.46 23.42
C THR A 212 1.03 2.94 23.07
N ASN A 213 2.13 3.59 23.46
CA ASN A 213 2.39 4.99 23.15
C ASN A 213 2.92 5.14 21.72
N TRP A 214 2.01 5.04 20.75
CA TRP A 214 2.32 5.29 19.34
C TRP A 214 2.42 6.79 19.08
N ASN A 215 3.39 7.20 18.24
CA ASN A 215 3.50 8.59 17.77
C ASN A 215 2.71 8.78 16.47
N VAL A 216 2.73 7.77 15.58
CA VAL A 216 1.99 7.74 14.32
C VAL A 216 1.36 6.37 14.12
N ILE A 217 0.14 6.38 13.61
CA ILE A 217 -0.51 5.18 13.07
C ILE A 217 -0.85 5.46 11.61
N ASN A 218 -0.25 4.68 10.70
CA ASN A 218 -0.45 4.78 9.26
C ASN A 218 -1.29 3.60 8.79
N ILE A 219 -2.42 3.87 8.15
CA ILE A 219 -3.40 2.85 7.75
C ILE A 219 -3.52 2.80 6.24
N TRP A 220 -3.14 1.67 5.65
CA TRP A 220 -3.37 1.33 4.25
C TRP A 220 -4.54 0.37 4.17
N GLY A 221 -5.69 0.80 3.69
CA GLY A 221 -6.85 -0.07 3.62
C GLY A 221 -8.08 0.56 2.98
N GLY A 222 -9.10 -0.27 2.75
CA GLY A 222 -10.41 0.18 2.32
C GLY A 222 -11.20 0.86 3.45
N ASN A 223 -12.37 1.42 3.11
CA ASN A 223 -13.21 2.20 4.02
C ASN A 223 -13.56 1.45 5.32
N ASP A 224 -13.80 0.15 5.25
CA ASP A 224 -14.12 -0.67 6.44
C ASP A 224 -12.94 -0.75 7.39
N SER A 225 -11.72 -1.00 6.87
CA SER A 225 -10.49 -1.01 7.67
C SER A 225 -10.22 0.36 8.29
N LEU A 226 -10.34 1.44 7.51
CA LEU A 226 -10.17 2.81 8.01
C LEU A 226 -11.15 3.12 9.13
N SER A 227 -12.42 2.80 8.94
CA SER A 227 -13.47 3.00 9.94
C SER A 227 -13.19 2.23 11.23
N TYR A 228 -12.80 0.96 11.11
CA TYR A 228 -12.46 0.10 12.24
C TYR A 228 -11.27 0.66 13.04
N TYR A 229 -10.14 0.92 12.36
CA TYR A 229 -8.93 1.40 13.04
C TYR A 229 -9.12 2.79 13.65
N ASN A 230 -9.76 3.72 12.94
CA ASN A 230 -10.01 5.06 13.46
C ASN A 230 -10.87 5.03 14.74
N LYS A 231 -11.85 4.11 14.81
CA LYS A 231 -12.67 3.90 16.01
C LYS A 231 -11.84 3.41 17.21
N ILE A 232 -10.91 2.48 16.98
CA ILE A 232 -10.03 1.96 18.04
C ILE A 232 -9.05 3.05 18.48
N ILE A 233 -8.40 3.72 17.53
CA ILE A 233 -7.39 4.75 17.81
C ILE A 233 -7.97 5.91 18.61
N ALA A 234 -9.24 6.24 18.41
CA ALA A 234 -9.93 7.27 19.19
C ALA A 234 -9.90 6.99 20.71
N ASN A 235 -9.71 5.74 21.13
CA ASN A 235 -9.58 5.34 22.52
C ASN A 235 -8.13 5.38 23.04
N ASN A 236 -7.13 5.64 22.19
CA ASN A 236 -5.74 5.77 22.61
C ASN A 236 -5.54 7.09 23.37
N LYS A 237 -5.10 7.00 24.62
CA LYS A 237 -4.91 8.16 25.50
C LYS A 237 -3.81 9.11 25.01
N ASN A 238 -2.83 8.57 24.27
CA ASN A 238 -1.68 9.33 23.77
C ASN A 238 -2.00 10.09 22.48
N ARG A 239 -3.16 9.86 21.86
CA ARG A 239 -3.65 10.55 20.65
C ARG A 239 -2.61 10.55 19.52
N PRO A 240 -2.19 9.41 19.01
CA PRO A 240 -1.22 9.33 17.93
C PRO A 240 -1.71 10.11 16.71
N ARG A 241 -0.78 10.63 15.92
CA ARG A 241 -1.12 11.19 14.61
C ARG A 241 -1.59 10.04 13.69
N ILE A 242 -2.73 10.22 13.06
CA ILE A 242 -3.29 9.25 12.11
C ILE A 242 -2.95 9.70 10.69
N VAL A 243 -2.45 8.77 9.89
CA VAL A 243 -2.21 8.95 8.45
C VAL A 243 -3.05 7.89 7.73
N ASN A 244 -4.19 8.31 7.21
CA ASN A 244 -5.05 7.45 6.41
C ASN A 244 -4.61 7.50 4.95
N MET A 245 -4.29 6.33 4.41
CA MET A 245 -4.11 6.12 2.97
C MET A 245 -5.40 5.53 2.43
N GLU A 246 -6.30 6.43 2.09
CA GLU A 246 -7.65 6.11 1.65
C GLU A 246 -7.65 5.41 0.28
N PRO A 247 -8.63 4.54 0.01
CA PRO A 247 -8.79 3.97 -1.31
C PRO A 247 -9.11 5.09 -2.30
N LEU A 248 -8.29 5.18 -3.34
CA LEU A 248 -8.52 6.10 -4.45
C LEU A 248 -9.17 5.35 -5.59
N THR A 249 -9.97 6.04 -6.38
CA THR A 249 -10.54 5.55 -7.62
C THR A 249 -9.74 6.14 -8.78
N GLY A 250 -9.08 5.30 -9.54
CA GLY A 250 -8.39 5.72 -10.76
C GLY A 250 -9.40 6.12 -11.84
N ALA A 251 -9.14 7.24 -12.51
CA ALA A 251 -9.92 7.68 -13.65
C ALA A 251 -9.01 7.97 -14.84
N VAL A 252 -9.55 7.79 -16.05
CA VAL A 252 -8.88 8.15 -17.30
C VAL A 252 -9.76 9.09 -18.10
N LEU A 253 -9.15 10.12 -18.67
CA LEU A 253 -9.77 11.03 -19.63
C LEU A 253 -9.25 10.72 -21.02
N ILE A 254 -10.16 10.37 -21.93
CA ILE A 254 -9.84 9.99 -23.30
C ILE A 254 -10.45 11.04 -24.24
N GLN A 255 -9.60 11.86 -24.85
CA GLN A 255 -10.03 12.74 -25.92
C GLN A 255 -9.87 12.03 -27.25
N ARG A 256 -10.97 11.76 -27.93
CA ARG A 256 -11.06 10.86 -29.07
C ARG A 256 -10.12 11.25 -30.22
N ASN A 257 -10.07 12.51 -30.59
CA ASN A 257 -9.24 12.99 -31.71
C ASN A 257 -7.72 12.71 -31.47
N TYR A 258 -7.24 12.84 -30.25
CA TYR A 258 -5.85 12.51 -29.93
C TYR A 258 -5.63 11.00 -29.77
N PHE A 259 -6.63 10.30 -29.24
CA PHE A 259 -6.55 8.87 -29.04
C PHE A 259 -6.47 8.12 -30.38
N ASP A 260 -7.25 8.55 -31.36
CA ASP A 260 -7.33 7.91 -32.67
C ASP A 260 -6.06 8.10 -33.52
N ASN A 261 -5.27 9.15 -33.30
CA ASN A 261 -4.01 9.37 -34.02
C ASN A 261 -3.00 8.20 -33.88
N ASN A 262 -2.99 7.49 -32.72
CA ASN A 262 -2.17 6.31 -32.47
C ASN A 262 -3.02 5.21 -31.84
N TYR A 263 -4.17 4.93 -32.44
CA TYR A 263 -5.23 4.12 -31.89
C TYR A 263 -4.78 2.79 -31.28
N HIS A 264 -4.06 1.96 -32.03
CA HIS A 264 -3.63 0.64 -31.54
C HIS A 264 -2.65 0.73 -30.37
N GLU A 265 -1.72 1.67 -30.40
CA GLU A 265 -0.78 1.88 -29.30
C GLU A 265 -1.50 2.39 -28.05
N ASN A 266 -2.45 3.30 -28.24
CA ASN A 266 -3.24 3.87 -27.15
C ASN A 266 -4.19 2.84 -26.53
N ILE A 267 -4.79 1.95 -27.29
CA ILE A 267 -5.55 0.80 -26.78
C ILE A 267 -4.65 -0.10 -25.91
N GLN A 268 -3.43 -0.39 -26.37
CA GLN A 268 -2.50 -1.22 -25.59
C GLN A 268 -2.07 -0.54 -24.30
N LYS A 269 -1.78 0.75 -24.32
CA LYS A 269 -1.42 1.54 -23.13
C LYS A 269 -2.59 1.61 -22.15
N LEU A 270 -3.79 1.88 -22.65
CA LEU A 270 -4.99 1.95 -21.82
C LEU A 270 -5.31 0.60 -21.18
N SER A 271 -5.30 -0.47 -21.95
CA SER A 271 -5.53 -1.82 -21.43
C SER A 271 -4.45 -2.23 -20.41
N TYR A 272 -3.19 -1.84 -20.61
CA TYR A 272 -2.13 -2.06 -19.64
C TYR A 272 -2.38 -1.29 -18.34
N SER A 273 -2.80 -0.01 -18.44
CA SER A 273 -3.08 0.81 -17.26
C SER A 273 -4.29 0.28 -16.46
N ILE A 274 -5.27 -0.31 -17.12
CA ILE A 274 -6.43 -0.94 -16.48
C ILE A 274 -6.02 -2.24 -15.80
N ASP A 275 -5.30 -3.12 -16.51
CA ASP A 275 -5.00 -4.47 -16.06
C ASP A 275 -3.79 -4.55 -15.10
N ILE A 276 -2.98 -3.51 -15.03
CA ILE A 276 -1.81 -3.51 -14.15
C ILE A 276 -2.19 -3.94 -12.73
N MET A 277 -1.52 -4.97 -12.20
CA MET A 277 -1.83 -5.58 -10.91
C MET A 277 -3.25 -6.18 -10.81
N GLY A 278 -3.85 -6.59 -11.93
CA GLY A 278 -5.22 -7.13 -11.94
C GLY A 278 -6.26 -6.13 -11.47
N GLN A 279 -6.09 -4.86 -11.81
CA GLN A 279 -6.95 -3.73 -11.40
C GLN A 279 -7.01 -3.50 -9.87
N GLN A 280 -6.01 -3.97 -9.13
CA GLN A 280 -5.98 -3.85 -7.66
C GLN A 280 -5.29 -2.58 -7.16
N LEU A 281 -4.62 -1.83 -8.05
CA LEU A 281 -4.01 -0.56 -7.67
C LEU A 281 -5.06 0.54 -7.62
N CYS A 282 -4.94 1.44 -6.65
CA CYS A 282 -5.75 2.65 -6.57
C CYS A 282 -5.57 3.60 -7.78
N SER A 283 -4.46 3.46 -8.52
CA SER A 283 -4.18 4.21 -9.75
C SER A 283 -4.70 3.52 -11.02
N SER A 284 -5.16 2.27 -10.94
CA SER A 284 -5.75 1.59 -12.10
C SER A 284 -7.09 2.24 -12.46
N PRO A 285 -7.30 2.69 -13.73
CA PRO A 285 -8.54 3.31 -14.12
C PRO A 285 -9.73 2.36 -13.98
N THR A 286 -10.71 2.75 -13.18
CA THR A 286 -12.00 2.07 -13.05
C THR A 286 -13.13 2.90 -13.67
N ILE A 287 -12.88 4.20 -13.90
CA ILE A 287 -13.79 5.14 -14.55
C ILE A 287 -13.06 5.75 -15.74
N GLY A 288 -13.73 5.77 -16.90
CA GLY A 288 -13.26 6.45 -18.09
C GLY A 288 -14.23 7.54 -18.52
N PHE A 289 -13.70 8.72 -18.80
CA PHE A 289 -14.45 9.81 -19.42
C PHE A 289 -14.01 9.92 -20.86
N LEU A 290 -14.95 9.74 -21.79
CA LEU A 290 -14.69 9.83 -23.21
C LEU A 290 -15.23 11.16 -23.73
N ILE A 291 -14.35 11.97 -24.29
CA ILE A 291 -14.70 13.24 -24.93
C ILE A 291 -14.70 13.02 -26.44
N ASN A 292 -15.88 13.11 -27.05
CA ASN A 292 -16.07 13.13 -28.48
C ASN A 292 -16.36 14.57 -28.91
N GLU A 293 -15.71 15.04 -29.96
CA GLU A 293 -16.04 16.33 -30.59
C GLU A 293 -17.23 16.19 -31.55
N ASP A 294 -17.42 14.98 -32.09
CA ASP A 294 -18.57 14.63 -32.93
C ASP A 294 -19.51 13.69 -32.16
N GLU A 295 -20.75 14.09 -31.98
CA GLU A 295 -21.78 13.31 -31.28
C GLU A 295 -22.16 12.01 -32.02
N ASP A 296 -21.90 11.92 -33.34
CA ASP A 296 -22.26 10.77 -34.18
C ASP A 296 -21.24 9.62 -34.17
N ILE A 297 -20.11 9.76 -33.47
CA ILE A 297 -19.09 8.70 -33.42
C ILE A 297 -19.51 7.61 -32.44
N SER A 298 -19.79 6.42 -32.95
CA SER A 298 -20.04 5.23 -32.14
C SER A 298 -18.77 4.79 -31.41
N ASN A 299 -18.89 4.54 -30.09
CA ASN A 299 -17.82 4.03 -29.26
C ASN A 299 -17.68 2.50 -29.30
N ASP A 300 -18.57 1.80 -30.02
CA ASP A 300 -18.65 0.33 -30.01
C ASP A 300 -17.34 -0.34 -30.42
N SER A 301 -16.62 0.18 -31.43
CA SER A 301 -15.33 -0.36 -31.86
C SER A 301 -14.27 -0.19 -30.79
N LEU A 302 -14.18 0.98 -30.18
CA LEU A 302 -13.24 1.28 -29.11
C LEU A 302 -13.43 0.32 -27.93
N MET A 303 -14.67 0.13 -27.49
CA MET A 303 -14.98 -0.75 -26.35
C MET A 303 -14.67 -2.22 -26.64
N ARG A 304 -14.97 -2.69 -27.86
CA ARG A 304 -14.65 -4.07 -28.28
C ARG A 304 -13.14 -4.31 -28.41
N ASP A 305 -12.41 -3.35 -28.98
CA ASP A 305 -10.95 -3.44 -29.14
C ASP A 305 -10.25 -3.40 -27.78
N LEU A 306 -10.77 -2.59 -26.86
CA LEU A 306 -10.28 -2.53 -25.48
C LEU A 306 -10.50 -3.86 -24.75
N ILE A 307 -11.69 -4.46 -24.84
CA ILE A 307 -11.97 -5.80 -24.29
C ILE A 307 -11.03 -6.84 -24.91
N THR A 308 -10.87 -6.85 -26.23
CA THR A 308 -9.96 -7.78 -26.91
C THR A 308 -8.51 -7.63 -26.45
N SER A 309 -8.09 -6.39 -26.16
CA SER A 309 -6.75 -6.12 -25.62
C SER A 309 -6.60 -6.58 -24.17
N LEU A 310 -7.64 -6.42 -23.34
CA LEU A 310 -7.70 -6.91 -21.96
C LEU A 310 -7.70 -8.44 -21.91
N GLU A 311 -8.44 -9.12 -22.79
CA GLU A 311 -8.47 -10.59 -22.90
C GLU A 311 -7.07 -11.20 -23.07
N LYS A 312 -6.20 -10.53 -23.84
CA LYS A 312 -4.81 -10.99 -24.06
C LYS A 312 -3.93 -10.91 -22.84
N LYS A 313 -4.31 -10.09 -21.86
CA LYS A 313 -3.53 -9.84 -20.63
C LYS A 313 -4.11 -10.52 -19.41
N TYR A 314 -5.40 -10.85 -19.46
CA TYR A 314 -6.12 -11.40 -18.33
C TYR A 314 -5.58 -12.77 -17.93
N THR A 315 -5.25 -12.90 -16.65
CA THR A 315 -4.90 -14.18 -16.03
C THR A 315 -5.98 -14.53 -15.00
N PRO A 316 -6.72 -15.63 -15.18
CA PRO A 316 -7.73 -16.05 -14.21
C PRO A 316 -7.11 -16.29 -12.84
N ASN A 317 -7.61 -15.63 -11.81
CA ASN A 317 -7.19 -15.81 -10.42
C ASN A 317 -8.28 -16.54 -9.64
N ASN A 318 -7.89 -17.52 -8.83
CA ASN A 318 -8.78 -18.29 -7.95
C ASN A 318 -9.45 -17.44 -6.84
N HIS A 319 -9.01 -16.18 -6.64
CA HIS A 319 -9.59 -15.27 -5.65
C HIS A 319 -10.80 -14.45 -6.15
N ASN A 320 -11.20 -14.62 -7.42
CA ASN A 320 -12.24 -13.77 -8.03
C ASN A 320 -13.68 -14.22 -7.74
N GLU A 321 -13.94 -15.33 -7.05
CA GLU A 321 -15.31 -15.79 -6.80
C GLU A 321 -16.17 -14.80 -6.00
N ARG A 322 -15.59 -14.11 -5.02
CA ARG A 322 -16.34 -13.08 -4.25
C ARG A 322 -16.63 -11.82 -5.05
N ASN A 323 -15.74 -11.47 -5.98
CA ASN A 323 -15.91 -10.29 -6.83
C ASN A 323 -16.90 -10.55 -7.97
N SER A 324 -17.03 -11.79 -8.44
CA SER A 324 -17.92 -12.15 -9.55
C SER A 324 -19.38 -11.88 -9.22
N ILE A 325 -19.86 -12.21 -8.00
CA ILE A 325 -21.26 -12.01 -7.59
C ILE A 325 -21.62 -10.51 -7.56
N ASN A 326 -20.73 -9.66 -7.06
CA ASN A 326 -20.95 -8.22 -7.04
C ASN A 326 -20.91 -7.63 -8.45
N LEU A 327 -20.02 -8.14 -9.29
CA LEU A 327 -19.88 -7.71 -10.68
C LEU A 327 -21.14 -8.06 -11.49
N ASP A 328 -21.64 -9.29 -11.38
CA ASP A 328 -22.88 -9.70 -12.04
C ASP A 328 -24.08 -8.83 -11.63
N ARG A 329 -24.15 -8.48 -10.34
CA ARG A 329 -25.18 -7.57 -9.84
C ARG A 329 -25.05 -6.17 -10.45
N MET A 330 -23.84 -5.63 -10.51
CA MET A 330 -23.58 -4.30 -11.14
C MET A 330 -23.94 -4.31 -12.61
N ILE A 331 -23.59 -5.35 -13.34
CA ILE A 331 -23.90 -5.52 -14.75
C ILE A 331 -25.41 -5.55 -14.98
N ASN A 332 -26.14 -6.28 -14.14
CA ASN A 332 -27.60 -6.34 -14.27
C ASN A 332 -28.25 -4.98 -13.97
N ILE A 333 -27.79 -4.28 -12.92
CA ILE A 333 -28.26 -2.93 -12.62
C ILE A 333 -27.99 -1.97 -13.81
N ALA A 334 -26.80 -2.07 -14.41
CA ALA A 334 -26.44 -1.23 -15.55
C ALA A 334 -27.36 -1.50 -16.76
N ARG A 335 -27.64 -2.76 -17.07
CA ARG A 335 -28.57 -3.16 -18.14
C ARG A 335 -29.98 -2.68 -17.87
N ASP A 336 -30.45 -2.81 -16.63
CA ASP A 336 -31.80 -2.36 -16.22
C ASP A 336 -31.93 -0.83 -16.34
N ASN A 337 -30.83 -0.10 -16.16
CA ASN A 337 -30.75 1.36 -16.34
C ASN A 337 -30.49 1.80 -17.80
N GLY A 338 -30.52 0.88 -18.77
CA GLY A 338 -30.33 1.20 -20.17
C GLY A 338 -28.88 1.43 -20.63
N SER A 339 -27.89 1.16 -19.76
CA SER A 339 -26.47 1.28 -20.12
C SER A 339 -26.06 0.16 -21.09
N LYS A 340 -25.15 0.48 -22.03
CA LYS A 340 -24.53 -0.53 -22.87
C LYS A 340 -23.48 -1.30 -22.06
N VAL A 341 -23.51 -2.62 -22.18
CA VAL A 341 -22.55 -3.51 -21.49
C VAL A 341 -21.81 -4.35 -22.51
N TYR A 342 -20.50 -4.20 -22.54
CA TYR A 342 -19.60 -4.97 -23.37
C TYR A 342 -18.90 -6.00 -22.47
N THR A 343 -18.93 -7.27 -22.85
CA THR A 343 -18.32 -8.37 -22.09
C THR A 343 -17.36 -9.16 -22.96
N SER A 344 -16.39 -9.80 -22.32
CA SER A 344 -15.46 -10.70 -23.00
C SER A 344 -16.17 -11.94 -23.55
N ASN A 345 -15.79 -12.37 -24.74
CA ASN A 345 -16.23 -13.63 -25.31
C ASN A 345 -15.53 -14.84 -24.63
N LEU A 346 -14.31 -14.65 -24.14
CA LEU A 346 -13.49 -15.71 -23.55
C LEU A 346 -13.73 -15.86 -22.04
N TYR A 347 -13.93 -14.76 -21.35
CA TYR A 347 -13.97 -14.70 -19.88
C TYR A 347 -15.31 -14.18 -19.33
N GLY A 348 -16.29 -13.96 -20.19
CA GLY A 348 -17.63 -13.50 -19.80
C GLY A 348 -17.59 -12.18 -19.04
N ASN A 349 -18.34 -12.13 -17.94
CA ASN A 349 -18.45 -10.92 -17.12
C ASN A 349 -17.18 -10.56 -16.34
N ASN A 350 -16.16 -11.43 -16.28
CA ASN A 350 -14.90 -11.12 -15.61
C ASN A 350 -14.09 -10.00 -16.29
N ILE A 351 -14.37 -9.75 -17.57
CA ILE A 351 -13.90 -8.55 -18.27
C ILE A 351 -15.12 -7.87 -18.86
N CYS A 352 -15.49 -6.74 -18.31
CA CYS A 352 -16.64 -5.97 -18.79
C CYS A 352 -16.35 -4.47 -18.80
N ILE A 353 -16.99 -3.77 -19.72
CA ILE A 353 -17.04 -2.31 -19.79
C ILE A 353 -18.50 -1.91 -19.81
N ILE A 354 -18.87 -0.97 -18.94
CA ILE A 354 -20.20 -0.39 -18.87
C ILE A 354 -20.11 1.01 -19.41
N GLU A 355 -20.79 1.27 -20.53
CA GLU A 355 -20.95 2.61 -21.09
C GLU A 355 -22.25 3.19 -20.56
N SER A 356 -22.14 4.18 -19.69
CA SER A 356 -23.28 4.94 -19.18
C SER A 356 -23.50 6.13 -20.10
N ILE A 357 -24.69 6.25 -20.65
CA ILE A 357 -25.14 7.42 -21.36
C ILE A 357 -25.73 8.36 -20.30
N ASN A 358 -24.92 9.30 -19.81
CA ASN A 358 -25.46 10.39 -19.00
C ASN A 358 -25.92 11.48 -19.94
N GLU A 359 -27.21 11.78 -19.87
CA GLU A 359 -27.77 13.03 -20.42
C GLU A 359 -27.28 14.24 -19.63
#